data_384ab66a76aa0ad78b71198d8f2b0bfa
#
_entry.id   384ab66a76aa0ad78b71198d8f2b0bfa
#
_cell.length_a   1.000
_cell.length_b   1.000
_cell.length_c   1.000
_cell.angle_alpha   90.00
_cell.angle_beta   90.00
_cell.angle_gamma   90.00
#
_symmetry.space_group_name_H-M   'P 1'
#
loop_
_entity.id
_entity.type
_entity.pdbx_description
1 polymer ?
#
loop_
_entity_poly.entity_id
_entity_poly.type
_entity_poly.pdbx_seq_one_letter_code
_entity_poly.pdbx_strand_id
1 'polypeptide(L)'
;WIVRYLEADLGGIFSRKRVLIPREYLDEPHWDDKHFPIELTVESIENSPDIDFDLPVSRKYEKELVKHYELKPYWPASVASYPGRESMLYPAYPLQVPKDVEKDKEKETHLRSLNEVTGYYIKAVDGNFGHVEDLIIDDKDWQVLFAVVDTKNIVPWSKQVMLPIELIEEISFINKEAIINLPKETIKSAPEYDPAMAIN
;
A
#
# COMPACT_ATOMS: atom_id res chain seq x y z
N TRP A 1 3.70 -5.65 -5.94
CA TRP A 1 2.88 -4.65 -5.24
C TRP A 1 1.40 -5.01 -5.40
N ILE A 2 0.61 -4.82 -4.34
CA ILE A 2 -0.80 -5.21 -4.36
C ILE A 2 -1.59 -4.27 -3.43
N VAL A 3 -2.75 -3.84 -3.88
CA VAL A 3 -3.71 -3.12 -3.04
C VAL A 3 -4.31 -4.10 -2.02
N ARG A 4 -4.30 -3.75 -0.75
CA ARG A 4 -4.84 -4.58 0.32
C ARG A 4 -6.21 -4.11 0.80
N TYR A 5 -6.41 -2.81 0.79
CA TYR A 5 -7.60 -2.18 1.35
C TYR A 5 -8.05 -1.03 0.48
N LEU A 6 -9.35 -0.83 0.40
CA LEU A 6 -9.98 0.39 -0.07
C LEU A 6 -10.21 1.30 1.13
N GLU A 7 -9.77 2.55 1.04
CA GLU A 7 -10.12 3.58 2.00
C GLU A 7 -11.51 4.13 1.70
N ALA A 8 -12.42 4.09 2.67
CA ALA A 8 -13.75 4.65 2.55
C ALA A 8 -14.00 5.72 3.61
N ASP A 9 -14.48 6.89 3.18
CA ASP A 9 -14.98 7.95 4.05
C ASP A 9 -16.49 7.74 4.24
N LEU A 10 -16.91 7.41 5.45
CA LEU A 10 -18.32 7.12 5.75
C LEU A 10 -19.19 8.38 5.80
N GLY A 11 -18.57 9.55 5.69
CA GLY A 11 -19.26 10.82 5.66
C GLY A 11 -20.08 11.10 6.92
N GLY A 12 -20.14 12.33 7.34
CA GLY A 12 -21.00 12.76 8.45
C GLY A 12 -20.81 14.25 8.67
N ILE A 13 -21.89 14.95 9.00
CA ILE A 13 -21.82 16.40 9.24
C ILE A 13 -20.95 16.68 10.47
N PHE A 14 -20.79 15.71 11.37
CA PHE A 14 -20.09 15.87 12.66
C PHE A 14 -18.96 14.88 12.95
N SER A 15 -18.79 13.82 12.15
CA SER A 15 -17.65 12.90 12.28
C SER A 15 -17.21 12.41 10.91
N ARG A 16 -15.93 12.61 10.60
CA ARG A 16 -15.28 12.03 9.43
C ARG A 16 -14.68 10.69 9.85
N LYS A 17 -15.51 9.65 9.93
CA LYS A 17 -15.00 8.32 10.16
C LYS A 17 -14.48 7.75 8.84
N ARG A 18 -13.23 7.36 8.81
CA ARG A 18 -12.63 6.65 7.70
C ARG A 18 -12.30 5.22 8.11
N VAL A 19 -12.51 4.31 7.21
CA VAL A 19 -12.31 2.88 7.44
C VAL A 19 -11.55 2.25 6.28
N LEU A 20 -10.91 1.11 6.55
CA LEU A 20 -10.30 0.28 5.53
C LEU A 20 -11.19 -0.92 5.25
N ILE A 21 -11.55 -1.10 3.98
CA ILE A 21 -12.33 -2.22 3.49
C ILE A 21 -11.37 -3.18 2.81
N PRO A 22 -11.29 -4.45 3.26
CA PRO A 22 -10.42 -5.44 2.66
C PRO A 22 -10.83 -5.74 1.22
N ARG A 23 -9.84 -5.91 0.34
CA ARG A 23 -10.07 -6.19 -1.08
C ARG A 23 -10.89 -7.48 -1.31
N GLU A 24 -10.85 -8.41 -0.38
CA GLU A 24 -11.59 -9.67 -0.42
C GLU A 24 -13.11 -9.48 -0.44
N TYR A 25 -13.59 -8.30 -0.07
CA TYR A 25 -15.00 -7.92 -0.08
C TYR A 25 -15.35 -6.90 -1.16
N LEU A 26 -14.41 -6.60 -2.05
CA LEU A 26 -14.64 -5.70 -3.18
C LEU A 26 -15.02 -6.53 -4.40
N ASP A 27 -16.11 -6.17 -5.06
CA ASP A 27 -16.53 -6.72 -6.34
C ASP A 27 -15.96 -5.87 -7.50
N GLU A 28 -16.25 -6.23 -8.75
CA GLU A 28 -15.79 -5.46 -9.90
C GLU A 28 -16.37 -4.04 -9.89
N PRO A 29 -15.53 -3.01 -10.07
CA PRO A 29 -16.03 -1.64 -10.11
C PRO A 29 -16.86 -1.37 -11.37
N HIS A 30 -17.97 -0.67 -11.20
CA HIS A 30 -18.80 -0.18 -12.31
C HIS A 30 -18.34 1.23 -12.69
N TRP A 31 -17.35 1.32 -13.58
CA TRP A 31 -16.70 2.58 -13.96
C TRP A 31 -17.64 3.61 -14.55
N ASP A 32 -18.62 3.18 -15.37
CA ASP A 32 -19.61 4.06 -16.02
C ASP A 32 -20.50 4.77 -14.99
N ASP A 33 -20.93 4.03 -13.96
CA ASP A 33 -21.82 4.53 -12.91
C ASP A 33 -21.03 5.09 -11.70
N LYS A 34 -19.71 4.99 -11.71
CA LYS A 34 -18.83 5.34 -10.59
C LYS A 34 -19.27 4.65 -9.30
N HIS A 35 -19.63 3.39 -9.42
CA HIS A 35 -20.15 2.56 -8.34
C HIS A 35 -19.18 1.44 -8.02
N PHE A 36 -18.94 1.25 -6.73
CA PHE A 36 -18.03 0.21 -6.22
C PHE A 36 -18.83 -0.72 -5.29
N PRO A 37 -19.25 -1.92 -5.77
CA PRO A 37 -19.97 -2.86 -4.93
C PRO A 37 -19.09 -3.44 -3.84
N ILE A 38 -19.65 -3.63 -2.64
CA ILE A 38 -18.96 -4.16 -1.48
C ILE A 38 -19.80 -5.26 -0.85
N GLU A 39 -19.22 -6.45 -0.67
CA GLU A 39 -19.88 -7.62 -0.07
C GLU A 39 -19.86 -7.57 1.47
N LEU A 40 -20.22 -6.45 2.06
CA LEU A 40 -20.32 -6.24 3.51
C LEU A 40 -21.62 -5.53 3.86
N THR A 41 -22.10 -5.76 5.08
CA THR A 41 -23.22 -4.97 5.60
C THR A 41 -22.76 -3.57 6.02
N VAL A 42 -23.66 -2.59 5.92
CA VAL A 42 -23.40 -1.23 6.40
C VAL A 42 -22.96 -1.24 7.86
N GLU A 43 -23.62 -2.05 8.70
CA GLU A 43 -23.28 -2.20 10.12
C GLU A 43 -21.84 -2.70 10.33
N SER A 44 -21.37 -3.67 9.52
CA SER A 44 -20.00 -4.17 9.59
C SER A 44 -18.99 -3.07 9.22
N ILE A 45 -19.29 -2.28 8.19
CA ILE A 45 -18.43 -1.16 7.76
C ILE A 45 -18.41 -0.05 8.83
N GLU A 46 -19.56 0.33 9.36
CA GLU A 46 -19.67 1.36 10.40
C GLU A 46 -18.96 0.97 11.70
N ASN A 47 -18.94 -0.32 12.04
CA ASN A 47 -18.26 -0.83 13.23
C ASN A 47 -16.80 -1.19 13.01
N SER A 48 -16.26 -0.98 11.80
CA SER A 48 -14.84 -1.18 11.51
C SER A 48 -13.96 -0.30 12.41
N PRO A 49 -12.77 -0.76 12.81
CA PRO A 49 -11.79 0.05 13.52
C PRO A 49 -11.52 1.37 12.79
N ASP A 50 -11.44 2.46 13.54
CA ASP A 50 -11.10 3.78 13.02
C ASP A 50 -9.60 3.88 12.75
N ILE A 51 -9.20 4.61 11.72
CA ILE A 51 -7.79 4.72 11.31
C ILE A 51 -7.34 6.18 11.22
N ASP A 52 -6.11 6.42 11.66
CA ASP A 52 -5.38 7.65 11.39
C ASP A 52 -4.62 7.51 10.05
N PHE A 53 -5.13 8.19 9.02
CA PHE A 53 -4.59 8.12 7.66
C PHE A 53 -3.30 8.93 7.44
N ASP A 54 -2.93 9.76 8.40
CA ASP A 54 -1.68 10.51 8.34
C ASP A 54 -0.46 9.64 8.70
N LEU A 55 -0.71 8.40 9.16
CA LEU A 55 0.32 7.45 9.53
C LEU A 55 0.24 6.16 8.69
N PRO A 56 1.36 5.50 8.45
CA PRO A 56 1.36 4.16 7.86
C PRO A 56 0.55 3.17 8.69
N VAL A 57 -0.21 2.30 8.03
CA VAL A 57 -1.05 1.31 8.71
C VAL A 57 -0.18 0.36 9.52
N SER A 58 -0.32 0.37 10.83
CA SER A 58 0.48 -0.48 11.72
C SER A 58 0.05 -1.95 11.67
N ARG A 59 0.97 -2.87 11.90
CA ARG A 59 0.65 -4.30 12.01
C ARG A 59 -0.36 -4.60 13.12
N LYS A 60 -0.36 -3.81 14.19
CA LYS A 60 -1.34 -3.92 15.26
C LYS A 60 -2.75 -3.63 14.73
N TYR A 61 -2.90 -2.55 13.98
CA TYR A 61 -4.17 -2.17 13.38
C TYR A 61 -4.64 -3.21 12.36
N GLU A 62 -3.74 -3.75 11.53
CA GLU A 62 -4.09 -4.83 10.61
C GLU A 62 -4.62 -6.09 11.32
N LYS A 63 -4.06 -6.43 12.51
CA LYS A 63 -4.58 -7.54 13.33
C LYS A 63 -6.02 -7.26 13.80
N GLU A 64 -6.35 -6.01 14.12
CA GLU A 64 -7.70 -5.61 14.48
C GLU A 64 -8.66 -5.73 13.29
N LEU A 65 -8.23 -5.29 12.09
CA LEU A 65 -9.01 -5.47 10.86
C LEU A 65 -9.25 -6.93 10.51
N VAL A 66 -8.20 -7.74 10.56
CA VAL A 66 -8.28 -9.19 10.30
C VAL A 66 -9.28 -9.86 11.24
N LYS A 67 -9.29 -9.48 12.52
CA LYS A 67 -10.24 -9.99 13.49
C LYS A 67 -11.66 -9.48 13.22
N HIS A 68 -11.81 -8.20 12.89
CA HIS A 68 -13.11 -7.58 12.65
C HIS A 68 -13.83 -8.17 11.44
N TYR A 69 -13.07 -8.35 10.34
CA TYR A 69 -13.58 -8.88 9.08
C TYR A 69 -13.41 -10.40 8.93
N GLU A 70 -12.98 -11.12 9.97
CA GLU A 70 -12.77 -12.58 9.98
C GLU A 70 -11.86 -13.08 8.85
N LEU A 71 -10.84 -12.30 8.48
CA LEU A 71 -9.92 -12.60 7.39
C LEU A 71 -8.83 -13.58 7.81
N LYS A 72 -8.22 -14.20 6.81
CA LYS A 72 -6.94 -14.90 6.97
C LYS A 72 -5.80 -13.89 6.81
N PRO A 73 -4.85 -13.81 7.80
CA PRO A 73 -3.69 -12.96 7.65
C PRO A 73 -2.88 -13.35 6.39
N TYR A 74 -2.48 -12.38 5.58
CA TYR A 74 -1.61 -12.61 4.42
C TYR A 74 -0.13 -12.72 4.80
N TRP A 75 0.22 -12.34 6.02
CA TRP A 75 1.57 -12.51 6.57
C TRP A 75 1.72 -13.86 7.25
N PRO A 76 2.93 -14.47 7.24
CA PRO A 76 3.15 -15.74 7.91
C PRO A 76 2.90 -15.60 9.41
N ALA A 77 2.17 -16.59 9.98
CA ALA A 77 2.00 -16.68 11.41
C ALA A 77 3.39 -16.75 12.06
N SER A 78 3.66 -15.89 13.06
CA SER A 78 4.87 -16.04 13.87
C SER A 78 4.90 -17.43 14.48
N VAL A 79 6.05 -18.09 14.51
CA VAL A 79 6.21 -19.47 15.00
C VAL A 79 5.68 -19.65 16.44
N ALA A 80 5.51 -18.57 17.18
CA ALA A 80 4.93 -18.52 18.52
C ALA A 80 3.39 -18.75 18.58
N SER A 81 2.69 -18.76 17.42
CA SER A 81 1.23 -18.79 17.39
C SER A 81 0.61 -20.18 17.11
N TYR A 82 1.39 -21.24 17.09
CA TYR A 82 0.87 -22.61 16.98
C TYR A 82 0.80 -23.27 18.36
N PRO A 83 -0.39 -23.35 18.99
CA PRO A 83 -0.56 -24.19 20.17
C PRO A 83 -0.45 -25.66 19.71
N GLY A 84 0.56 -26.37 20.19
CA GLY A 84 0.74 -27.80 19.93
C GLY A 84 2.05 -28.23 19.27
N ARG A 85 3.01 -27.33 19.05
CA ARG A 85 4.36 -27.72 18.58
C ARG A 85 5.39 -27.81 19.70
N GLU A 86 5.00 -28.43 20.83
CA GLU A 86 5.93 -28.74 21.92
C GLU A 86 6.71 -30.05 21.73
N SER A 87 6.74 -30.63 20.55
CA SER A 87 7.42 -31.91 20.37
C SER A 87 7.95 -32.08 18.96
N MET A 88 9.09 -31.48 18.64
CA MET A 88 10.08 -32.09 17.75
C MET A 88 11.44 -31.46 18.00
N LEU A 89 12.22 -32.12 18.84
CA LEU A 89 13.67 -32.31 18.91
C LEU A 89 14.56 -31.42 18.00
N TYR A 90 14.65 -30.14 18.36
CA TYR A 90 15.88 -29.36 18.18
C TYR A 90 16.26 -28.79 19.55
N PRO A 91 17.53 -28.86 19.98
CA PRO A 91 17.94 -28.26 21.23
C PRO A 91 17.62 -26.78 21.14
N ALA A 92 16.75 -26.31 22.05
CA ALA A 92 16.41 -24.92 22.20
C ALA A 92 17.68 -24.15 22.62
N TYR A 93 18.38 -23.58 21.64
CA TYR A 93 19.18 -22.41 21.95
C TYR A 93 18.19 -21.30 22.27
N PRO A 94 18.21 -20.72 23.46
CA PRO A 94 17.40 -19.58 23.77
C PRO A 94 17.97 -18.40 22.94
N LEU A 95 17.42 -18.20 21.73
CA LEU A 95 17.56 -16.94 21.06
C LEU A 95 16.80 -15.93 21.95
N GLN A 96 17.55 -15.26 22.81
CA GLN A 96 17.07 -14.06 23.50
C GLN A 96 16.88 -13.00 22.41
N VAL A 97 15.73 -13.02 21.74
CA VAL A 97 15.30 -11.90 20.92
C VAL A 97 15.07 -10.74 21.90
N PRO A 98 15.82 -9.65 21.79
CA PRO A 98 15.59 -8.50 22.65
C PRO A 98 14.13 -8.08 22.53
N LYS A 99 13.44 -7.84 23.66
CA LYS A 99 12.02 -7.43 23.67
C LYS A 99 11.75 -6.14 22.90
N ASP A 100 12.80 -5.36 22.65
CA ASP A 100 12.72 -4.12 21.87
C ASP A 100 12.63 -4.37 20.37
N VAL A 101 13.20 -5.47 19.85
CA VAL A 101 13.09 -5.84 18.42
C VAL A 101 11.68 -6.31 18.03
N GLU A 102 10.93 -6.91 18.95
CA GLU A 102 9.52 -7.24 18.68
C GLU A 102 8.61 -6.01 18.64
N LYS A 103 8.89 -5.00 19.51
CA LYS A 103 8.13 -3.74 19.51
C LYS A 103 8.36 -2.92 18.25
N ASP A 104 9.56 -2.94 17.70
CA ASP A 104 9.86 -2.21 16.46
C ASP A 104 9.27 -2.93 15.23
N LYS A 105 9.29 -4.27 15.20
CA LYS A 105 8.64 -5.05 14.13
C LYS A 105 7.12 -4.90 14.10
N GLU A 106 6.46 -4.63 15.21
CA GLU A 106 5.02 -4.33 15.24
C GLU A 106 4.70 -2.92 14.70
N LYS A 107 5.68 -2.02 14.70
CA LYS A 107 5.56 -0.69 14.11
C LYS A 107 5.95 -0.66 12.63
N GLU A 108 6.79 -1.59 12.19
CA GLU A 108 7.17 -1.69 10.80
C GLU A 108 6.01 -2.25 9.98
N THR A 109 5.39 -1.40 9.20
CA THR A 109 4.39 -1.77 8.22
C THR A 109 4.89 -1.36 6.84
N HIS A 110 4.66 -2.24 5.87
CA HIS A 110 4.93 -1.97 4.46
C HIS A 110 3.69 -1.43 3.74
N LEU A 111 2.58 -1.24 4.45
CA LEU A 111 1.37 -0.65 3.89
C LEU A 111 1.50 0.88 3.88
N ARG A 112 1.18 1.44 2.73
CA ARG A 112 1.15 2.88 2.49
C ARG A 112 -0.16 3.27 1.85
N SER A 113 -0.68 4.44 2.19
CA SER A 113 -1.78 5.04 1.45
C SER A 113 -1.30 5.48 0.07
N LEU A 114 -2.10 5.26 -0.96
CA LEU A 114 -1.84 5.80 -2.29
C LEU A 114 -1.75 7.33 -2.24
N ASN A 115 -2.68 7.97 -1.52
CA ASN A 115 -2.68 9.42 -1.35
C ASN A 115 -1.40 9.94 -0.67
N GLU A 116 -0.79 9.13 0.21
CA GLU A 116 0.47 9.50 0.87
C GLU A 116 1.65 9.36 -0.10
N VAL A 117 1.69 8.29 -0.91
CA VAL A 117 2.79 8.01 -1.84
C VAL A 117 2.77 8.96 -3.04
N THR A 118 1.59 9.41 -3.46
CA THR A 118 1.45 10.46 -4.47
C THR A 118 2.14 11.74 -3.99
N GLY A 119 3.05 12.25 -4.80
CA GLY A 119 3.90 13.40 -4.47
C GLY A 119 5.28 13.04 -3.89
N TYR A 120 5.57 11.73 -3.62
CA TYR A 120 6.93 11.33 -3.21
C TYR A 120 7.92 11.55 -4.34
N TYR A 121 9.08 12.10 -4.02
CA TYR A 121 10.15 12.31 -4.98
C TYR A 121 10.72 11.00 -5.49
N ILE A 122 11.09 10.98 -6.76
CA ILE A 122 11.85 9.86 -7.32
C ILE A 122 13.32 10.03 -6.95
N LYS A 123 13.87 9.02 -6.25
CA LYS A 123 15.28 8.90 -5.90
C LYS A 123 15.97 8.00 -6.90
N ALA A 124 16.55 8.57 -7.94
CA ALA A 124 17.40 7.88 -8.91
C ALA A 124 18.84 7.74 -8.39
N VAL A 125 19.67 6.91 -9.04
CA VAL A 125 21.09 6.73 -8.66
C VAL A 125 21.92 8.01 -8.74
N ASP A 126 21.52 8.95 -9.58
CA ASP A 126 22.19 10.24 -9.84
C ASP A 126 21.43 11.44 -9.22
N GLY A 127 20.54 11.18 -8.26
CA GLY A 127 19.86 12.19 -7.41
C GLY A 127 18.34 12.23 -7.59
N ASN A 128 17.70 13.13 -6.88
CA ASN A 128 16.24 13.28 -6.89
C ASN A 128 15.75 14.04 -8.11
N PHE A 129 14.57 13.66 -8.62
CA PHE A 129 13.86 14.42 -9.66
C PHE A 129 12.40 13.95 -9.72
N GLY A 130 11.51 14.80 -10.23
CA GLY A 130 10.12 14.43 -10.42
C GLY A 130 9.44 13.87 -9.15
N HIS A 131 8.28 13.32 -9.33
CA HIS A 131 7.52 12.70 -8.24
C HIS A 131 6.56 11.64 -8.77
N VAL A 132 6.11 10.77 -7.88
CA VAL A 132 4.99 9.85 -8.15
C VAL A 132 3.72 10.67 -8.30
N GLU A 133 3.09 10.61 -9.46
CA GLU A 133 1.83 11.31 -9.75
C GLU A 133 0.64 10.40 -9.48
N ASP A 134 0.72 9.13 -9.92
CA ASP A 134 -0.35 8.17 -9.78
C ASP A 134 0.17 6.73 -9.84
N LEU A 135 -0.69 5.75 -9.57
CA LEU A 135 -0.43 4.33 -9.75
C LEU A 135 -1.51 3.69 -10.62
N ILE A 136 -1.10 2.82 -11.53
CA ILE A 136 -2.00 2.04 -12.37
C ILE A 136 -2.17 0.67 -11.77
N ILE A 137 -3.43 0.31 -11.51
CA ILE A 137 -3.84 -0.89 -10.80
C ILE A 137 -4.68 -1.74 -11.75
N ASP A 138 -4.42 -3.06 -11.76
CA ASP A 138 -5.33 -4.02 -12.37
C ASP A 138 -6.55 -4.20 -11.47
N ASP A 139 -7.76 -3.96 -12.01
CA ASP A 139 -9.01 -3.99 -11.26
C ASP A 139 -9.56 -5.41 -11.02
N LYS A 140 -8.91 -6.43 -11.59
CA LYS A 140 -9.31 -7.83 -11.39
C LYS A 140 -8.58 -8.49 -10.21
N ASP A 141 -7.28 -8.26 -10.11
CA ASP A 141 -6.45 -8.90 -9.09
C ASP A 141 -5.83 -7.92 -8.09
N TRP A 142 -6.09 -6.60 -8.27
CA TRP A 142 -5.63 -5.53 -7.41
C TRP A 142 -4.10 -5.38 -7.35
N GLN A 143 -3.43 -5.86 -8.39
CA GLN A 143 -1.99 -5.63 -8.53
C GLN A 143 -1.73 -4.20 -9.00
N VAL A 144 -0.73 -3.57 -8.40
CA VAL A 144 -0.17 -2.32 -8.93
C VAL A 144 0.79 -2.69 -10.03
N LEU A 145 0.55 -2.23 -11.25
CA LEU A 145 1.33 -2.57 -12.44
C LEU A 145 2.38 -1.51 -12.76
N PHE A 146 2.00 -0.24 -12.68
CA PHE A 146 2.87 0.86 -13.05
C PHE A 146 2.76 2.02 -12.06
N ALA A 147 3.85 2.77 -11.93
CA ALA A 147 3.84 4.11 -11.38
C ALA A 147 3.84 5.14 -12.52
N VAL A 148 2.95 6.11 -12.44
CA VAL A 148 2.99 7.30 -13.28
C VAL A 148 3.89 8.31 -12.59
N VAL A 149 4.96 8.72 -13.27
CA VAL A 149 5.94 9.67 -12.74
C VAL A 149 5.88 10.95 -13.53
N ASP A 150 5.58 12.06 -12.83
CA ASP A 150 5.78 13.38 -13.40
C ASP A 150 7.27 13.74 -13.33
N THR A 151 7.87 13.93 -14.50
CA THR A 151 9.31 14.22 -14.60
C THR A 151 9.64 15.70 -14.39
N LYS A 152 8.63 16.51 -13.96
CA LYS A 152 8.81 17.95 -13.71
C LYS A 152 9.75 18.22 -12.55
N ASN A 153 10.80 18.91 -12.83
CA ASN A 153 11.41 19.78 -11.83
C ASN A 153 11.71 21.20 -12.32
N ILE A 154 11.72 21.48 -13.63
CA ILE A 154 12.24 22.79 -14.09
C ILE A 154 11.64 23.28 -15.43
N VAL A 155 10.87 22.49 -16.18
CA VAL A 155 10.44 22.87 -17.55
C VAL A 155 8.90 22.80 -17.71
N PRO A 156 8.29 23.78 -18.41
CA PRO A 156 6.82 23.87 -18.55
C PRO A 156 6.15 22.72 -19.32
N TRP A 157 6.89 21.88 -20.01
CA TRP A 157 6.42 20.73 -20.81
C TRP A 157 6.92 19.42 -20.24
N SER A 158 6.56 19.13 -19.02
CA SER A 158 6.94 17.85 -18.45
C SER A 158 6.11 16.74 -19.00
N LYS A 159 6.80 15.68 -19.23
CA LYS A 159 6.32 14.41 -19.67
C LYS A 159 6.00 13.55 -18.46
N GLN A 160 4.79 13.04 -18.39
CA GLN A 160 4.45 11.95 -17.49
C GLN A 160 4.89 10.64 -18.15
N VAL A 161 5.58 9.81 -17.41
CA VAL A 161 6.07 8.51 -17.91
C VAL A 161 5.54 7.38 -17.04
N MET A 162 5.34 6.22 -17.68
CA MET A 162 4.97 4.99 -16.98
C MET A 162 6.22 4.18 -16.65
N LEU A 163 6.35 3.78 -15.40
CA LEU A 163 7.41 2.89 -14.93
C LEU A 163 6.78 1.61 -14.37
N PRO A 164 7.23 0.42 -14.80
CA PRO A 164 6.87 -0.82 -14.14
C PRO A 164 7.13 -0.71 -12.63
N ILE A 165 6.17 -1.14 -11.82
CA ILE A 165 6.24 -0.97 -10.37
C ILE A 165 7.43 -1.70 -9.74
N GLU A 166 7.90 -2.77 -10.38
CA GLU A 166 9.05 -3.56 -9.95
C GLU A 166 10.38 -2.78 -9.97
N LEU A 167 10.42 -1.65 -10.68
CA LEU A 167 11.60 -0.76 -10.70
C LEU A 167 11.70 0.08 -9.42
N ILE A 168 10.63 0.20 -8.65
CA ILE A 168 10.65 0.85 -7.35
C ILE A 168 11.11 -0.18 -6.30
N GLU A 169 12.35 -0.03 -5.84
CA GLU A 169 12.96 -0.94 -4.87
C GLU A 169 12.43 -0.71 -3.45
N GLU A 170 12.18 0.55 -3.10
CA GLU A 170 11.77 0.95 -1.75
C GLU A 170 10.91 2.23 -1.78
N ILE A 171 9.96 2.30 -0.87
CA ILE A 171 9.22 3.54 -0.53
C ILE A 171 9.65 4.00 0.86
N SER A 172 10.33 5.13 0.94
CA SER A 172 10.75 5.74 2.20
C SER A 172 9.70 6.73 2.71
N PHE A 173 8.99 6.35 3.77
CA PHE A 173 8.05 7.24 4.46
C PHE A 173 8.76 8.47 5.06
N ILE A 174 9.92 8.24 5.68
CA ILE A 174 10.68 9.29 6.38
C ILE A 174 11.19 10.35 5.42
N ASN A 175 11.73 9.91 4.27
CA ASN A 175 12.33 10.80 3.29
C ASN A 175 11.34 11.31 2.23
N LYS A 176 10.13 10.72 2.19
CA LYS A 176 9.13 10.97 1.14
C LYS A 176 9.71 10.70 -0.26
N GLU A 177 10.35 9.55 -0.40
CA GLU A 177 11.06 9.15 -1.62
C GLU A 177 10.64 7.75 -2.09
N ALA A 178 10.50 7.59 -3.42
CA ALA A 178 10.43 6.32 -4.11
C ALA A 178 11.80 6.05 -4.74
N ILE A 179 12.48 4.99 -4.31
CA ILE A 179 13.88 4.69 -4.67
C ILE A 179 13.90 3.80 -5.90
N ILE A 180 14.61 4.23 -6.94
CA ILE A 180 14.75 3.53 -8.22
C ILE A 180 16.23 3.43 -8.57
N ASN A 181 16.71 2.22 -8.81
CA ASN A 181 18.13 1.95 -9.16
C ASN A 181 18.42 2.17 -10.66
N LEU A 182 17.97 3.29 -11.21
CA LEU A 182 18.23 3.71 -12.59
C LEU A 182 18.66 5.17 -12.63
N PRO A 183 19.43 5.59 -13.69
CA PRO A 183 19.73 6.99 -13.93
C PRO A 183 18.47 7.77 -14.35
N LYS A 184 18.42 9.06 -14.02
CA LYS A 184 17.31 9.97 -14.39
C LYS A 184 16.97 9.95 -15.87
N GLU A 185 17.97 9.94 -16.74
CA GLU A 185 17.77 9.96 -18.18
C GLU A 185 17.10 8.66 -18.68
N THR A 186 17.41 7.52 -18.06
CA THR A 186 16.73 6.26 -18.36
C THR A 186 15.25 6.34 -17.97
N ILE A 187 14.95 6.87 -16.79
CA ILE A 187 13.57 7.02 -16.31
C ILE A 187 12.80 8.00 -17.21
N LYS A 188 13.38 9.14 -17.57
CA LYS A 188 12.77 10.13 -18.47
C LYS A 188 12.51 9.59 -19.89
N SER A 189 13.29 8.60 -20.33
CA SER A 189 13.11 7.95 -21.64
C SER A 189 12.04 6.88 -21.66
N ALA A 190 11.44 6.56 -20.50
CA ALA A 190 10.33 5.61 -20.40
C ALA A 190 9.14 6.03 -21.27
N PRO A 191 8.23 5.10 -21.61
CA PRO A 191 7.03 5.39 -22.38
C PRO A 191 6.21 6.49 -21.71
N GLU A 192 5.70 7.40 -22.54
CA GLU A 192 4.81 8.45 -22.07
C GLU A 192 3.47 7.88 -21.63
N TYR A 193 2.97 8.39 -20.49
CA TYR A 193 1.66 8.02 -20.01
C TYR A 193 0.59 8.72 -20.84
N ASP A 194 -0.29 7.92 -21.42
CA ASP A 194 -1.50 8.39 -22.09
C ASP A 194 -2.72 7.81 -21.34
N PRO A 195 -3.51 8.66 -20.66
CA PRO A 195 -4.71 8.20 -19.95
C PRO A 195 -5.69 7.44 -20.82
N ALA A 196 -5.70 7.69 -22.13
CA ALA A 196 -6.57 6.98 -23.08
C ALA A 196 -6.13 5.53 -23.32
N MET A 197 -4.86 5.17 -23.09
CA MET A 197 -4.37 3.80 -23.21
C MET A 197 -4.64 2.93 -21.97
N ALA A 198 -4.92 3.53 -20.83
CA ALA A 198 -5.16 2.82 -19.57
C ALA A 198 -6.59 2.27 -19.43
N ILE A 199 -7.43 2.47 -20.44
CA ILE A 199 -8.88 2.14 -20.39
C ILE A 199 -9.24 0.95 -21.30
N ASN A 200 -8.27 0.30 -21.95
CA ASN A 200 -8.53 -0.83 -22.86
C ASN A 200 -8.08 -2.15 -22.31
#